data_89f77e4c8276c7e187e2ef3f6bbdbbcb
#
_entry.id   89f77e4c8276c7e187e2ef3f6bbdbbcb
#
_cell.length_a   1.000
_cell.length_b   1.000
_cell.length_c   1.000
_cell.angle_alpha   90.00
_cell.angle_beta   90.00
_cell.angle_gamma   90.00
#
_symmetry.space_group_name_H-M   'P 1'
#
loop_
_entity.id
_entity.type
_entity.pdbx_description
1 polymer ?
#
loop_
_entity_poly.entity_id
_entity_poly.type
_entity_poly.pdbx_seq_one_letter_code
_entity_poly.pdbx_strand_id
1 'polypeptide(L)'
;FMSTQRTADLIIGGFKDEMTARRKYDLKDSSGKILATLYFPPITRFDRQKAQQLAGTDEALTISTQLLCKVAQKEDGTPAFDMSDAPMLQRQIPEKVLNDIELFMMDIEVDISKAKNE
;
A
#
# COMPACT_ATOMS: atom_id res chain seq x y z
N PHE A 1 27.21 16.00 29.86
CA PHE A 1 27.60 15.83 28.54
C PHE A 1 26.42 15.80 27.61
N MET A 2 26.65 16.20 26.52
CA MET A 2 25.56 16.30 25.59
C MET A 2 25.76 15.33 24.48
N SER A 3 24.84 14.45 24.33
CA SER A 3 24.89 13.66 23.13
C SER A 3 24.31 14.49 22.01
N THR A 4 25.05 14.53 20.93
CA THR A 4 24.55 15.16 19.73
C THR A 4 23.64 14.17 19.04
N GLN A 5 22.39 14.54 18.89
CA GLN A 5 21.44 13.67 18.22
C GLN A 5 21.73 13.67 16.73
N ARG A 6 21.79 12.50 16.15
CA ARG A 6 22.05 12.37 14.73
C ARG A 6 20.83 12.84 13.92
N THR A 7 21.10 13.44 12.75
CA THR A 7 20.03 13.90 11.87
C THR A 7 19.06 12.77 11.51
N ALA A 8 19.59 11.58 11.23
CA ALA A 8 18.75 10.44 10.91
C ALA A 8 17.77 10.12 12.04
N ASP A 9 18.24 10.20 13.29
CA ASP A 9 17.38 9.90 14.45
C ASP A 9 16.31 10.98 14.64
N LEU A 10 16.63 12.22 14.37
CA LEU A 10 15.65 13.31 14.44
C LEU A 10 14.54 13.11 13.40
N ILE A 11 14.91 12.74 12.18
CA ILE A 11 13.95 12.50 11.11
C ILE A 11 13.07 11.31 11.45
N ILE A 12 13.66 10.19 11.84
CA ILE A 12 12.91 8.99 12.19
C ILE A 12 11.94 9.28 13.33
N GLY A 13 12.42 9.97 14.36
CA GLY A 13 11.57 10.32 15.51
C GLY A 13 10.40 11.22 15.12
N GLY A 14 10.63 12.11 14.15
CA GLY A 14 9.60 13.03 13.69
C GLY A 14 8.45 12.34 12.97
N PHE A 15 8.67 11.15 12.41
CA PHE A 15 7.64 10.41 11.69
C PHE A 15 7.15 9.17 12.43
N LYS A 16 7.59 9.00 13.67
CA LYS A 16 7.27 7.78 14.44
C LYS A 16 5.76 7.54 14.55
N ASP A 17 5.02 8.59 14.88
CA ASP A 17 3.57 8.44 15.04
C ASP A 17 2.88 8.15 13.70
N GLU A 18 3.35 8.79 12.63
CA GLU A 18 2.79 8.54 11.29
C GLU A 18 3.00 7.11 10.85
N MET A 19 4.12 6.50 11.25
CA MET A 19 4.43 5.13 10.87
C MET A 19 3.52 4.09 11.53
N THR A 20 2.80 4.47 12.57
CA THR A 20 1.84 3.57 13.23
C THR A 20 0.41 3.77 12.75
N ALA A 21 0.15 4.84 11.99
CA ALA A 21 -1.18 5.13 11.51
C ALA A 21 -1.52 4.23 10.33
N ARG A 22 -2.69 3.61 10.36
CA ARG A 22 -3.16 2.77 9.28
C ARG A 22 -4.39 3.38 8.64
N ARG A 23 -4.47 3.35 7.31
CA ARG A 23 -5.62 3.85 6.56
C ARG A 23 -6.52 2.68 6.20
N LYS A 24 -7.81 2.90 6.34
CA LYS A 24 -8.82 1.86 6.13
C LYS A 24 -9.39 1.96 4.71
N TYR A 25 -9.51 0.82 4.05
CA TYR A 25 -10.09 0.74 2.72
C TYR A 25 -11.16 -0.35 2.69
N ASP A 26 -12.41 0.04 2.39
CA ASP A 26 -13.51 -0.90 2.23
C ASP A 26 -13.60 -1.30 0.77
N LEU A 27 -13.27 -2.56 0.48
CA LEU A 27 -13.36 -3.10 -0.87
C LEU A 27 -14.79 -3.58 -1.12
N LYS A 28 -15.44 -2.98 -2.09
CA LYS A 28 -16.85 -3.26 -2.38
C LYS A 28 -16.98 -3.94 -3.73
N ASP A 29 -18.03 -4.77 -3.88
CA ASP A 29 -18.38 -5.31 -5.19
C ASP A 29 -19.21 -4.29 -5.97
N SER A 30 -19.64 -4.67 -7.17
CA SER A 30 -20.38 -3.75 -8.05
C SER A 30 -21.74 -3.36 -7.49
N SER A 31 -22.28 -4.11 -6.54
CA SER A 31 -23.55 -3.78 -5.90
C SER A 31 -23.39 -2.88 -4.67
N GLY A 32 -22.14 -2.57 -4.28
CA GLY A 32 -21.88 -1.76 -3.10
C GLY A 32 -21.69 -2.55 -1.83
N LYS A 33 -21.73 -3.88 -1.89
CA LYS A 33 -21.50 -4.72 -0.73
C LYS A 33 -20.03 -4.78 -0.40
N ILE A 34 -19.69 -4.60 0.88
CA ILE A 34 -18.30 -4.71 1.33
C ILE A 34 -17.87 -6.17 1.34
N LEU A 35 -16.86 -6.49 0.53
CA LEU A 35 -16.29 -7.83 0.46
C LEU A 35 -15.20 -8.03 1.51
N ALA A 36 -14.42 -6.99 1.74
CA ALA A 36 -13.31 -7.06 2.69
C ALA A 36 -12.93 -5.64 3.10
N THR A 37 -12.35 -5.52 4.27
CA THR A 37 -11.79 -4.24 4.73
C THR A 37 -10.29 -4.43 4.91
N LEU A 38 -9.53 -3.59 4.26
CA LEU A 38 -8.08 -3.64 4.28
C LEU A 38 -7.53 -2.46 5.05
N TYR A 39 -6.44 -2.67 5.74
CA TYR A 39 -5.75 -1.63 6.50
C TYR A 39 -4.34 -1.49 5.97
N PHE A 40 -3.94 -0.26 5.68
CA PHE A 40 -2.65 0.02 5.06
C PHE A 40 -1.79 0.91 5.95
N PRO A 41 -0.70 0.38 6.49
CA PRO A 41 0.29 1.24 7.14
C PRO A 41 1.06 2.03 6.08
N PRO A 42 1.78 3.09 6.48
CA PRO A 42 2.62 3.80 5.51
C PRO A 42 3.65 2.86 4.89
N ILE A 43 3.92 3.05 3.60
CA ILE A 43 4.87 2.24 2.87
C ILE A 43 6.26 2.84 2.99
N THR A 44 7.25 1.99 3.25
CA THR A 44 8.65 2.41 3.29
C THR A 44 9.36 2.02 1.99
N ARG A 45 10.51 2.62 1.77
CA ARG A 45 11.38 2.23 0.66
C ARG A 45 11.76 0.76 0.76
N PHE A 46 11.97 0.29 2.00
CA PHE A 46 12.30 -1.12 2.24
C PHE A 46 11.18 -2.05 1.77
N ASP A 47 9.91 -1.68 2.04
CA ASP A 47 8.77 -2.47 1.58
C ASP A 47 8.77 -2.59 0.06
N ARG A 48 9.03 -1.49 -0.64
CA ARG A 48 9.06 -1.50 -2.11
C ARG A 48 10.20 -2.35 -2.65
N GLN A 49 11.37 -2.28 -2.02
CA GLN A 49 12.50 -3.09 -2.44
C GLN A 49 12.23 -4.58 -2.25
N LYS A 50 11.59 -4.95 -1.13
CA LYS A 50 11.23 -6.34 -0.89
C LYS A 50 10.19 -6.82 -1.90
N ALA A 51 9.22 -5.97 -2.23
CA ALA A 51 8.22 -6.33 -3.22
C ALA A 51 8.86 -6.57 -4.58
N GLN A 52 9.84 -5.75 -4.96
CA GLN A 52 10.55 -5.94 -6.22
C GLN A 52 11.32 -7.25 -6.24
N GLN A 53 11.98 -7.59 -5.14
CA GLN A 53 12.69 -8.87 -5.02
C GLN A 53 11.74 -10.05 -5.15
N LEU A 54 10.59 -9.98 -4.47
CA LEU A 54 9.61 -11.05 -4.52
C LEU A 54 8.95 -11.18 -5.89
N ALA A 55 8.76 -10.06 -6.58
CA ALA A 55 8.19 -10.08 -7.92
C ALA A 55 9.15 -10.68 -8.95
N GLY A 56 10.44 -10.54 -8.73
CA GLY A 56 11.46 -11.09 -9.63
C GLY A 56 11.51 -10.41 -10.97
N THR A 57 10.99 -9.19 -11.09
CA THR A 57 10.93 -8.44 -12.36
C THR A 57 10.93 -6.95 -12.06
N ASP A 58 11.24 -6.16 -13.06
CA ASP A 58 11.17 -4.70 -12.97
C ASP A 58 9.82 -4.14 -13.45
N GLU A 59 8.89 -5.01 -13.81
CA GLU A 59 7.61 -4.56 -14.31
C GLU A 59 6.77 -3.95 -13.20
N ALA A 60 6.41 -2.66 -13.39
CA ALA A 60 5.80 -1.86 -12.33
C ALA A 60 4.48 -2.43 -11.82
N LEU A 61 3.62 -2.94 -12.70
CA LEU A 61 2.34 -3.48 -12.28
C LEU A 61 2.50 -4.74 -11.43
N THR A 62 3.45 -5.59 -11.78
CA THR A 62 3.72 -6.79 -11.00
C THR A 62 4.26 -6.44 -9.62
N ILE A 63 5.16 -5.45 -9.56
CA ILE A 63 5.73 -5.00 -8.30
C ILE A 63 4.64 -4.39 -7.42
N SER A 64 3.74 -3.58 -7.99
CA SER A 64 2.66 -2.95 -7.23
C SER A 64 1.73 -3.97 -6.59
N THR A 65 1.37 -5.02 -7.32
CA THR A 65 0.52 -6.06 -6.77
C THR A 65 1.24 -6.87 -5.70
N GLN A 66 2.53 -7.14 -5.89
CA GLN A 66 3.32 -7.82 -4.88
C GLN A 66 3.41 -6.98 -3.60
N LEU A 67 3.56 -5.67 -3.76
CA LEU A 67 3.58 -4.74 -2.64
C LEU A 67 2.25 -4.76 -1.88
N LEU A 68 1.14 -4.78 -2.62
CA LEU A 68 -0.19 -4.90 -2.02
C LEU A 68 -0.29 -6.13 -1.13
N CYS A 69 0.14 -7.28 -1.64
CA CYS A 69 0.08 -8.51 -0.87
C CYS A 69 0.99 -8.47 0.36
N LYS A 70 2.07 -7.72 0.29
CA LYS A 70 3.01 -7.59 1.40
C LYS A 70 2.48 -6.71 2.51
N VAL A 71 1.84 -5.57 2.18
CA VAL A 71 1.55 -4.55 3.19
C VAL A 71 0.09 -4.52 3.65
N ALA A 72 -0.86 -5.02 2.88
CA ALA A 72 -2.27 -5.00 3.27
C ALA A 72 -2.49 -5.87 4.50
N GLN A 73 -3.25 -5.34 5.46
CA GLN A 73 -3.49 -6.00 6.74
C GLN A 73 -4.98 -6.12 7.02
N LYS A 74 -5.30 -7.09 7.85
CA LYS A 74 -6.62 -7.17 8.48
C LYS A 74 -6.65 -6.19 9.65
N GLU A 75 -7.83 -6.02 10.23
CA GLU A 75 -8.00 -5.11 11.37
C GLU A 75 -7.05 -5.43 12.52
N ASP A 76 -6.80 -6.70 12.76
CA ASP A 76 -5.94 -7.14 13.86
C ASP A 76 -4.44 -7.01 13.55
N GLY A 77 -4.08 -6.50 12.38
CA GLY A 77 -2.68 -6.32 12.00
C GLY A 77 -2.04 -7.51 11.32
N THR A 78 -2.74 -8.63 11.19
CA THR A 78 -2.20 -9.76 10.46
C THR A 78 -2.30 -9.53 8.95
N PRO A 79 -1.43 -10.19 8.14
CA PRO A 79 -1.50 -10.01 6.69
C PRO A 79 -2.85 -10.40 6.12
N ALA A 80 -3.38 -9.56 5.22
CA ALA A 80 -4.63 -9.85 4.55
C ALA A 80 -4.43 -10.83 3.39
N PHE A 81 -3.24 -10.86 2.81
CA PHE A 81 -2.92 -11.70 1.67
C PHE A 81 -1.65 -12.50 1.92
N ASP A 82 -1.58 -13.63 1.23
CA ASP A 82 -0.35 -14.39 1.12
C ASP A 82 0.48 -13.83 -0.04
N MET A 83 1.78 -13.94 0.02
CA MET A 83 2.64 -13.46 -1.06
C MET A 83 2.31 -14.15 -2.39
N SER A 84 1.81 -15.38 -2.33
CA SER A 84 1.43 -16.14 -3.51
C SER A 84 0.11 -15.70 -4.13
N ASP A 85 -0.61 -14.78 -3.50
CA ASP A 85 -1.89 -14.31 -4.02
C ASP A 85 -1.76 -13.31 -5.17
N ALA A 86 -0.59 -12.70 -5.34
CA ALA A 86 -0.40 -11.67 -6.35
C ALA A 86 -0.82 -12.09 -7.77
N PRO A 87 -0.38 -13.24 -8.29
CA PRO A 87 -0.80 -13.65 -9.63
C PRO A 87 -2.30 -13.87 -9.75
N MET A 88 -2.95 -14.37 -8.69
CA MET A 88 -4.40 -14.58 -8.71
C MET A 88 -5.15 -13.26 -8.77
N LEU A 89 -4.71 -12.28 -8.00
CA LEU A 89 -5.34 -10.96 -8.01
C LEU A 89 -5.23 -10.32 -9.38
N GLN A 90 -4.07 -10.46 -10.01
CA GLN A 90 -3.87 -9.88 -11.34
C GLN A 90 -4.74 -10.51 -12.42
N ARG A 91 -5.11 -11.77 -12.26
CA ARG A 91 -5.86 -12.50 -13.27
C ARG A 91 -7.35 -12.52 -13.03
N GLN A 92 -7.79 -12.40 -11.79
CA GLN A 92 -9.16 -12.76 -11.42
C GLN A 92 -10.01 -11.60 -10.91
N ILE A 93 -9.45 -10.40 -10.76
CA ILE A 93 -10.27 -9.24 -10.44
C ILE A 93 -10.09 -8.17 -11.51
N PRO A 94 -11.10 -7.29 -11.70
CA PRO A 94 -11.01 -6.27 -12.73
C PRO A 94 -9.82 -5.34 -12.52
N GLU A 95 -9.22 -4.93 -13.62
CA GLU A 95 -8.08 -4.02 -13.61
C GLU A 95 -8.36 -2.76 -12.80
N LYS A 96 -9.55 -2.17 -12.99
CA LYS A 96 -9.90 -0.95 -12.28
C LYS A 96 -9.94 -1.15 -10.76
N VAL A 97 -10.45 -2.29 -10.31
CA VAL A 97 -10.54 -2.60 -8.89
C VAL A 97 -9.15 -2.71 -8.29
N LEU A 98 -8.28 -3.48 -8.94
CA LEU A 98 -6.92 -3.66 -8.45
C LEU A 98 -6.15 -2.35 -8.47
N ASN A 99 -6.30 -1.57 -9.54
CA ASN A 99 -5.64 -0.28 -9.67
C ASN A 99 -6.08 0.69 -8.58
N ASP A 100 -7.39 0.74 -8.29
CA ASP A 100 -7.91 1.62 -7.25
C ASP A 100 -7.34 1.28 -5.87
N ILE A 101 -7.25 -0.02 -5.55
CA ILE A 101 -6.67 -0.45 -4.28
C ILE A 101 -5.20 -0.04 -4.21
N GLU A 102 -4.46 -0.26 -5.28
CA GLU A 102 -3.02 0.05 -5.30
C GLU A 102 -2.75 1.54 -5.21
N LEU A 103 -3.57 2.38 -5.85
CA LEU A 103 -3.45 3.83 -5.73
C LEU A 103 -3.73 4.29 -4.30
N PHE A 104 -4.74 3.73 -3.67
CA PHE A 104 -5.03 4.03 -2.28
C PHE A 104 -3.87 3.61 -1.37
N MET A 105 -3.32 2.43 -1.61
CA MET A 105 -2.19 1.91 -0.85
C MET A 105 -1.00 2.86 -0.92
N MET A 106 -0.72 3.39 -2.09
CA MET A 106 0.42 4.28 -2.31
C MET A 106 0.14 5.73 -1.94
N ASP A 107 -1.08 6.01 -1.48
CA ASP A 107 -1.50 7.36 -1.10
C ASP A 107 -1.37 8.35 -2.27
N ILE A 108 -1.72 7.89 -3.46
CA ILE A 108 -1.72 8.74 -4.64
C ILE A 108 -3.11 9.31 -4.82
N GLU A 109 -3.21 10.64 -4.79
CA GLU A 109 -4.47 11.33 -5.00
C GLU A 109 -4.60 11.74 -6.47
N VAL A 110 -5.78 11.51 -7.02
CA VAL A 110 -6.10 12.00 -8.34
C VAL A 110 -6.98 13.23 -8.17
N ASP A 111 -6.45 14.38 -8.56
CA ASP A 111 -7.20 15.64 -8.50
C ASP A 111 -8.06 15.79 -9.75
N ILE A 112 -9.28 15.30 -9.67
CA ILE A 112 -10.22 15.35 -10.80
C ILE A 112 -10.57 16.79 -11.15
N SER A 113 -10.65 17.64 -10.16
CA SER A 113 -10.96 19.04 -10.37
C SER A 113 -9.89 19.72 -11.22
N LYS A 114 -8.63 19.46 -10.91
CA LYS A 114 -7.51 20.00 -11.66
C LYS A 114 -7.48 19.44 -13.08
N ALA A 115 -7.75 18.15 -13.23
CA ALA A 115 -7.77 17.51 -14.54
C ALA A 115 -8.85 18.14 -15.45
N LYS A 116 -10.00 18.51 -14.88
CA LYS A 116 -11.06 19.12 -15.67
C LYS A 116 -10.71 20.52 -16.16
N ASN A 117 -9.83 21.20 -15.47
CA ASN A 117 -9.45 22.58 -15.83
C ASN A 117 -8.33 22.64 -16.86
N GLU A 118 -7.82 21.51 -17.21
CA GLU A 118 -6.81 21.40 -18.26
C GLU A 118 -7.46 20.97 -19.58
#